data_3360e83fa11063855d9a838a6604b08e
#
_entry.id   3360e83fa11063855d9a838a6604b08e
#
_cell.length_a   1.000
_cell.length_b   1.000
_cell.length_c   1.000
_cell.angle_alpha   90.00
_cell.angle_beta   90.00
_cell.angle_gamma   90.00
#
_symmetry.space_group_name_H-M   'P 1'
#
loop_
_entity.id
_entity.type
_entity.pdbx_description
1 polymer ?
#
loop_
_entity_poly.entity_id
_entity_poly.type
_entity_poly.pdbx_seq_one_letter_code
_entity_poly.pdbx_strand_id
1 'polypeptide(L)'
;MVTLRYDEGTIRIEDAPDDVARLSFVEADPRSKTHRAPAHRYPFLRRICADRGLRADDRVFDRFDLEPLSTAYDLRGYQTEALENWRDAGDRGVIELPTGSGKTVVAIGAIAALDTPTLVVVPTIDLLEQWAGELESEFGDTTDIGRLGGGDQRLEPITVATYDSAYLRADGIGDRFGLVVFDEVHHLGGEGYRDIARLSAAPARLGLTATFERPDGAHEVIEELLGPVVYRRSADDLAGEHLADYDIKRIEVELTAEERETYEAHQGTFTDYLARSGIQLRSGSDYQELVKRSGSDPEAREALLAKQRARKVMMNADRKVEVLADILGRHREDRIIVFTAYTDLVYELASRFLIPPITNETPADERREILDRFRRGAYSRVVAANVLDEGVDVPDANVAVVLSGSGSEREFTQRLGRVLRPKALGAVDPDADPTRSRAGRAILYEVVTSETAEERVSRRRR
;
A
#
# COMPACT_ATOMS: atom_id res chain seq x y z
N MET A 1 10.20 41.97 14.85
CA MET A 1 10.60 40.53 14.92
C MET A 1 9.31 39.71 14.84
N VAL A 2 9.22 38.76 13.96
CA VAL A 2 8.01 37.94 13.80
C VAL A 2 8.14 36.72 14.71
N THR A 3 7.14 36.40 15.54
CA THR A 3 7.14 35.17 16.34
C THR A 3 6.23 34.16 15.69
N LEU A 4 6.72 32.92 15.46
CA LEU A 4 6.00 31.80 14.88
C LEU A 4 5.79 30.71 15.96
N ARG A 5 4.55 30.25 16.14
CA ARG A 5 4.21 29.18 17.08
C ARG A 5 3.22 28.22 16.43
N TYR A 6 3.39 26.94 16.72
CA TYR A 6 2.37 25.96 16.38
C TYR A 6 1.18 26.07 17.35
N ASP A 7 -0.03 25.94 16.82
CA ASP A 7 -1.27 26.01 17.58
C ASP A 7 -2.36 25.17 16.86
N GLU A 8 -2.51 23.93 17.31
CA GLU A 8 -3.54 22.98 16.86
C GLU A 8 -3.68 22.90 15.32
N GLY A 9 -2.59 22.56 14.62
CA GLY A 9 -2.57 22.41 13.16
C GLY A 9 -2.43 23.71 12.36
N THR A 10 -2.22 24.84 13.04
CA THR A 10 -1.93 26.14 12.41
C THR A 10 -0.66 26.74 12.95
N ILE A 11 -0.06 27.64 12.18
CA ILE A 11 1.05 28.49 12.63
C ILE A 11 0.48 29.84 13.02
N ARG A 12 0.53 30.16 14.30
CA ARG A 12 0.23 31.50 14.81
C ARG A 12 1.40 32.42 14.50
N ILE A 13 1.12 33.58 13.94
CA ILE A 13 2.08 34.57 13.52
C ILE A 13 1.83 35.86 14.35
N GLU A 14 2.69 36.13 15.31
CA GLU A 14 2.64 37.32 16.14
C GLU A 14 3.50 38.41 15.48
N ASP A 15 3.11 39.67 15.58
CA ASP A 15 3.78 40.81 14.97
C ASP A 15 4.07 40.66 13.46
N ALA A 16 3.10 40.10 12.71
CA ALA A 16 3.24 39.90 11.29
C ALA A 16 3.36 41.22 10.54
N PRO A 17 4.43 41.42 9.74
CA PRO A 17 4.50 42.57 8.85
C PRO A 17 3.41 42.53 7.79
N ASP A 18 3.02 43.68 7.25
CA ASP A 18 1.93 43.81 6.27
C ASP A 18 2.07 42.86 5.06
N ASP A 19 3.27 42.66 4.59
CA ASP A 19 3.59 41.82 3.47
C ASP A 19 3.48 40.30 3.78
N VAL A 20 3.70 39.89 5.03
CA VAL A 20 3.42 38.54 5.51
C VAL A 20 1.92 38.36 5.75
N ALA A 21 1.27 39.37 6.37
CA ALA A 21 -0.16 39.36 6.66
C ALA A 21 -1.04 39.28 5.38
N ARG A 22 -0.51 39.75 4.22
CA ARG A 22 -1.20 39.73 2.93
C ARG A 22 -0.97 38.48 2.09
N LEU A 23 -0.23 37.49 2.59
CA LEU A 23 -0.06 36.22 1.87
C LEU A 23 -1.43 35.51 1.74
N SER A 24 -1.69 34.90 0.59
CA SER A 24 -2.97 34.27 0.27
C SER A 24 -3.39 33.16 1.22
N PHE A 25 -2.45 32.57 1.95
CA PHE A 25 -2.69 31.50 2.92
C PHE A 25 -2.57 31.97 4.38
N VAL A 26 -2.48 33.30 4.62
CA VAL A 26 -2.42 33.90 5.96
C VAL A 26 -3.73 34.62 6.23
N GLU A 27 -4.36 34.30 7.33
CA GLU A 27 -5.62 34.87 7.76
C GLU A 27 -5.46 35.59 9.10
N ALA A 28 -6.20 36.71 9.25
CA ALA A 28 -6.24 37.42 10.53
C ALA A 28 -7.08 36.61 11.55
N ASP A 29 -6.57 36.45 12.76
CA ASP A 29 -7.31 35.89 13.89
C ASP A 29 -7.73 37.00 14.87
N PRO A 30 -9.00 37.44 14.80
CA PRO A 30 -9.49 38.51 15.66
C PRO A 30 -9.49 38.18 17.16
N ARG A 31 -9.53 36.88 17.52
CA ARG A 31 -9.57 36.41 18.90
C ARG A 31 -8.24 36.66 19.61
N SER A 32 -7.14 36.32 18.94
CA SER A 32 -5.78 36.49 19.46
C SER A 32 -5.13 37.82 19.05
N LYS A 33 -5.75 38.54 18.10
CA LYS A 33 -5.18 39.72 17.42
C LYS A 33 -3.85 39.40 16.73
N THR A 34 -3.70 38.20 16.22
CA THR A 34 -2.58 37.68 15.46
C THR A 34 -3.01 37.26 14.08
N HIS A 35 -2.11 36.63 13.33
CA HIS A 35 -2.43 35.98 12.07
C HIS A 35 -2.21 34.46 12.20
N ARG A 36 -2.85 33.69 11.31
CA ARG A 36 -2.71 32.24 11.24
C ARG A 36 -2.43 31.80 9.83
N ALA A 37 -1.60 30.78 9.68
CA ALA A 37 -1.38 30.06 8.43
C ALA A 37 -1.57 28.56 8.68
N PRO A 38 -2.03 27.76 7.70
CA PRO A 38 -2.06 26.30 7.82
C PRO A 38 -0.66 25.75 8.12
N ALA A 39 -0.56 24.75 9.01
CA ALA A 39 0.73 24.23 9.47
C ALA A 39 1.61 23.72 8.31
N HIS A 40 1.01 23.06 7.29
CA HIS A 40 1.75 22.57 6.12
C HIS A 40 2.42 23.69 5.29
N ARG A 41 2.01 24.96 5.47
CA ARG A 41 2.62 26.12 4.82
C ARG A 41 3.82 26.69 5.58
N TYR A 42 4.14 26.13 6.74
CA TYR A 42 5.28 26.59 7.55
C TYR A 42 6.61 26.67 6.79
N PRO A 43 7.02 25.68 5.96
CA PRO A 43 8.29 25.78 5.22
C PRO A 43 8.31 26.95 4.24
N PHE A 44 7.16 27.26 3.60
CA PHE A 44 7.03 28.44 2.73
C PHE A 44 7.08 29.73 3.50
N LEU A 45 6.42 29.79 4.66
CA LEU A 45 6.44 30.96 5.53
C LEU A 45 7.87 31.26 6.00
N ARG A 46 8.62 30.24 6.42
CA ARG A 46 10.03 30.35 6.81
C ARG A 46 10.89 30.90 5.68
N ARG A 47 10.74 30.34 4.47
CA ARG A 47 11.49 30.81 3.30
C ARG A 47 11.16 32.28 2.98
N ILE A 48 9.89 32.65 2.99
CA ILE A 48 9.46 34.05 2.75
C ILE A 48 10.06 34.99 3.80
N CYS A 49 10.09 34.62 5.08
CA CYS A 49 10.73 35.41 6.13
C CYS A 49 12.22 35.54 5.86
N ALA A 50 12.91 34.48 5.48
CA ALA A 50 14.35 34.52 5.18
C ALA A 50 14.67 35.37 3.95
N ASP A 51 13.93 35.20 2.84
CA ASP A 51 14.12 35.94 1.58
C ASP A 51 13.93 37.46 1.78
N ARG A 52 13.10 37.85 2.76
CA ARG A 52 12.82 39.25 3.11
C ARG A 52 13.70 39.80 4.23
N GLY A 53 14.64 38.98 4.72
CA GLY A 53 15.53 39.39 5.83
C GLY A 53 14.82 39.63 7.17
N LEU A 54 13.62 39.05 7.35
CA LEU A 54 12.87 39.19 8.60
C LEU A 54 13.46 38.28 9.67
N ARG A 55 13.73 38.88 10.84
CA ARG A 55 14.11 38.09 12.02
C ARG A 55 12.87 37.40 12.56
N ALA A 56 12.88 36.07 12.52
CA ALA A 56 11.82 35.22 13.09
C ALA A 56 12.30 34.61 14.42
N ASP A 57 11.50 34.79 15.47
CA ASP A 57 11.56 33.98 16.68
C ASP A 57 10.71 32.73 16.44
N ASP A 58 11.38 31.64 16.07
CA ASP A 58 10.75 30.43 15.61
C ASP A 58 10.58 29.44 16.76
N ARG A 59 9.36 29.29 17.23
CA ARG A 59 8.94 28.40 18.32
C ARG A 59 7.87 27.42 17.85
N VAL A 60 7.95 27.03 16.57
CA VAL A 60 6.94 26.15 15.96
C VAL A 60 7.09 24.72 16.47
N PHE A 61 8.33 24.25 16.64
CA PHE A 61 8.58 22.87 17.01
C PHE A 61 8.83 22.67 18.51
N ASP A 62 8.15 21.69 19.06
CA ASP A 62 8.45 21.02 20.33
C ASP A 62 8.97 19.61 20.03
N ARG A 63 10.17 19.53 19.41
CA ARG A 63 10.76 18.27 18.95
C ARG A 63 11.32 17.46 20.11
N PHE A 64 11.33 16.14 19.90
CA PHE A 64 12.09 15.23 20.75
C PHE A 64 13.59 15.50 20.63
N ASP A 65 14.31 15.24 21.71
CA ASP A 65 15.76 15.12 21.64
C ASP A 65 16.11 13.81 20.91
N LEU A 66 17.09 13.86 20.01
CA LEU A 66 17.52 12.74 19.21
C LEU A 66 19.05 12.75 19.11
N GLU A 67 19.66 11.62 19.42
CA GLU A 67 21.09 11.44 19.16
C GLU A 67 21.33 11.19 17.67
N PRO A 68 22.52 11.54 17.12
CA PRO A 68 22.80 11.42 15.71
C PRO A 68 22.59 10.00 15.19
N LEU A 69 21.77 9.88 14.15
CA LEU A 69 21.42 8.62 13.50
C LEU A 69 22.42 8.26 12.39
N SER A 70 22.73 6.98 12.30
CA SER A 70 23.47 6.42 11.17
C SER A 70 22.83 5.11 10.74
N THR A 71 22.90 4.80 9.45
CA THR A 71 22.37 3.53 8.91
C THR A 71 23.49 2.62 8.43
N ALA A 72 23.36 1.32 8.71
CA ALA A 72 24.23 0.28 8.19
C ALA A 72 23.77 -0.24 6.83
N TYR A 73 22.57 0.14 6.35
CA TYR A 73 22.07 -0.27 5.04
C TYR A 73 22.92 0.28 3.90
N ASP A 74 23.40 -0.62 3.05
CA ASP A 74 24.03 -0.29 1.77
C ASP A 74 22.95 -0.13 0.70
N LEU A 75 22.69 1.12 0.30
CA LEU A 75 21.69 1.43 -0.70
C LEU A 75 22.11 0.94 -2.09
N ARG A 76 21.22 0.26 -2.78
CA ARG A 76 21.41 -0.07 -4.19
C ARG A 76 21.43 1.19 -5.05
N GLY A 77 22.06 1.16 -6.22
CA GLY A 77 22.23 2.34 -7.08
C GLY A 77 20.93 3.11 -7.32
N TYR A 78 19.84 2.44 -7.66
CA TYR A 78 18.54 3.11 -7.87
C TYR A 78 17.90 3.65 -6.59
N GLN A 79 18.22 3.08 -5.41
CA GLN A 79 17.75 3.58 -4.12
C GLN A 79 18.51 4.84 -3.73
N THR A 80 19.82 4.88 -4.00
CA THR A 80 20.65 6.09 -3.86
C THR A 80 20.15 7.20 -4.76
N GLU A 81 19.90 6.91 -6.04
CA GLU A 81 19.34 7.87 -7.01
C GLU A 81 17.97 8.40 -6.55
N ALA A 82 17.09 7.54 -6.03
CA ALA A 82 15.80 7.94 -5.51
C ALA A 82 15.92 8.90 -4.30
N LEU A 83 16.82 8.60 -3.38
CA LEU A 83 17.08 9.43 -2.22
C LEU A 83 17.69 10.78 -2.62
N GLU A 84 18.64 10.79 -3.54
CA GLU A 84 19.28 12.02 -4.06
C GLU A 84 18.23 12.91 -4.74
N ASN A 85 17.40 12.36 -5.63
CA ASN A 85 16.35 13.14 -6.30
C ASN A 85 15.35 13.75 -5.30
N TRP A 86 15.02 13.03 -4.22
CA TRP A 86 14.15 13.55 -3.18
C TRP A 86 14.83 14.67 -2.38
N ARG A 87 16.12 14.53 -2.09
CA ARG A 87 16.94 15.58 -1.43
C ARG A 87 17.04 16.83 -2.29
N ASP A 88 17.30 16.66 -3.59
CA ASP A 88 17.40 17.76 -4.56
C ASP A 88 16.06 18.50 -4.74
N ALA A 89 14.94 17.82 -4.54
CA ALA A 89 13.61 18.43 -4.49
C ALA A 89 13.30 19.17 -3.17
N GLY A 90 14.27 19.32 -2.28
CA GLY A 90 14.13 20.03 -1.00
C GLY A 90 13.46 19.17 0.07
N ASP A 91 13.76 17.89 0.10
CA ASP A 91 13.25 16.89 1.05
C ASP A 91 11.72 16.72 0.99
N ARG A 92 11.12 16.91 -0.20
CA ARG A 92 9.68 16.82 -0.42
C ARG A 92 9.36 16.14 -1.74
N GLY A 93 8.47 15.17 -1.70
CA GLY A 93 8.01 14.48 -2.90
C GLY A 93 7.63 13.04 -2.66
N VAL A 94 7.25 12.40 -3.76
CA VAL A 94 6.85 11.00 -3.79
C VAL A 94 7.86 10.18 -4.57
N ILE A 95 8.24 9.03 -4.03
CA ILE A 95 9.06 8.01 -4.70
C ILE A 95 8.13 6.86 -5.08
N GLU A 96 7.98 6.63 -6.39
CA GLU A 96 7.19 5.54 -6.94
C GLU A 96 8.11 4.39 -7.35
N LEU A 97 8.11 3.34 -6.56
CA LEU A 97 8.91 2.14 -6.77
C LEU A 97 8.05 0.89 -6.63
N PRO A 98 8.29 -0.14 -7.43
CA PRO A 98 7.52 -1.38 -7.34
C PRO A 98 7.68 -2.01 -5.97
N THR A 99 6.75 -2.86 -5.66
CA THR A 99 6.74 -3.68 -4.46
C THR A 99 7.99 -4.60 -4.42
N GLY A 100 8.62 -4.75 -3.26
CA GLY A 100 9.84 -5.54 -3.10
C GLY A 100 11.14 -4.84 -3.53
N SER A 101 11.07 -3.60 -4.02
CA SER A 101 12.26 -2.80 -4.37
C SER A 101 13.01 -2.26 -3.15
N GLY A 102 12.51 -2.43 -1.92
CA GLY A 102 13.13 -1.88 -0.72
C GLY A 102 12.80 -0.40 -0.49
N LYS A 103 11.55 0.03 -0.71
CA LYS A 103 11.07 1.37 -0.37
C LYS A 103 11.37 1.74 1.08
N THR A 104 11.20 0.80 2.01
CA THR A 104 11.54 0.94 3.43
C THR A 104 13.00 1.33 3.64
N VAL A 105 13.93 0.69 2.90
CA VAL A 105 15.36 0.98 2.98
C VAL A 105 15.66 2.41 2.50
N VAL A 106 14.98 2.89 1.44
CA VAL A 106 15.10 4.28 0.99
C VAL A 106 14.65 5.26 2.09
N ALA A 107 13.52 4.95 2.77
CA ALA A 107 13.04 5.80 3.85
C ALA A 107 13.96 5.77 5.08
N ILE A 108 14.54 4.62 5.44
CA ILE A 108 15.56 4.52 6.49
C ILE A 108 16.77 5.37 6.12
N GLY A 109 17.21 5.33 4.86
CA GLY A 109 18.23 6.24 4.34
C GLY A 109 17.86 7.72 4.48
N ALA A 110 16.60 8.09 4.22
CA ALA A 110 16.10 9.46 4.40
C ALA A 110 16.07 9.87 5.87
N ILE A 111 15.67 8.99 6.78
CA ILE A 111 15.67 9.22 8.24
C ILE A 111 17.09 9.49 8.73
N ALA A 112 18.05 8.64 8.38
CA ALA A 112 19.45 8.81 8.75
C ALA A 112 20.06 10.09 8.13
N ALA A 113 19.74 10.40 6.86
CA ALA A 113 20.29 11.57 6.15
C ALA A 113 19.77 12.91 6.70
N LEU A 114 18.55 12.95 7.25
CA LEU A 114 17.98 14.16 7.84
C LEU A 114 18.26 14.30 9.33
N ASP A 115 18.51 13.20 10.01
CA ASP A 115 18.85 13.19 11.43
C ASP A 115 17.87 14.05 12.27
N THR A 116 16.58 13.74 12.15
CA THR A 116 15.51 14.51 12.78
C THR A 116 14.38 13.60 13.27
N PRO A 117 13.66 13.96 14.35
CA PRO A 117 12.49 13.20 14.78
C PRO A 117 11.54 12.94 13.62
N THR A 118 11.12 11.68 13.47
CA THR A 118 10.40 11.19 12.30
C THR A 118 9.13 10.48 12.67
N LEU A 119 8.04 10.80 11.96
CA LEU A 119 6.78 10.06 11.97
C LEU A 119 6.68 9.21 10.68
N VAL A 120 6.52 7.90 10.83
CA VAL A 120 6.21 6.99 9.73
C VAL A 120 4.73 6.61 9.80
N VAL A 121 3.97 6.85 8.73
CA VAL A 121 2.53 6.58 8.67
C VAL A 121 2.28 5.42 7.73
N VAL A 122 1.59 4.39 8.22
CA VAL A 122 1.36 3.12 7.52
C VAL A 122 -0.12 2.73 7.52
N PRO A 123 -0.62 1.97 6.54
CA PRO A 123 -2.05 1.65 6.43
C PRO A 123 -2.56 0.62 7.45
N THR A 124 -1.73 -0.30 7.92
CA THR A 124 -2.18 -1.43 8.76
C THR A 124 -1.33 -1.62 10.00
N ILE A 125 -1.89 -2.32 11.01
CA ILE A 125 -1.16 -2.68 12.23
C ILE A 125 -0.01 -3.64 11.91
N ASP A 126 -0.18 -4.56 10.96
CA ASP A 126 0.87 -5.49 10.57
C ASP A 126 2.09 -4.75 9.98
N LEU A 127 1.85 -3.71 9.14
CA LEU A 127 2.92 -2.82 8.65
C LEU A 127 3.53 -1.98 9.78
N LEU A 128 2.73 -1.54 10.75
CA LEU A 128 3.26 -0.81 11.91
C LEU A 128 4.29 -1.68 12.65
N GLU A 129 3.96 -2.93 12.94
CA GLU A 129 4.87 -3.84 13.62
C GLU A 129 6.12 -4.17 12.78
N GLN A 130 5.94 -4.35 11.46
CA GLN A 130 7.06 -4.58 10.55
C GLN A 130 8.02 -3.38 10.53
N TRP A 131 7.49 -2.16 10.29
CA TRP A 131 8.28 -0.95 10.28
C TRP A 131 8.97 -0.70 11.62
N ALA A 132 8.25 -0.87 12.73
CA ALA A 132 8.83 -0.72 14.06
C ALA A 132 9.98 -1.72 14.30
N GLY A 133 9.81 -2.97 13.90
CA GLY A 133 10.87 -3.99 14.00
C GLY A 133 12.10 -3.68 13.14
N GLU A 134 11.92 -3.18 11.91
CA GLU A 134 13.03 -2.75 11.05
C GLU A 134 13.76 -1.53 11.63
N LEU A 135 13.02 -0.54 12.14
CA LEU A 135 13.58 0.66 12.78
C LEU A 135 14.27 0.34 14.12
N GLU A 136 13.73 -0.58 14.91
CA GLU A 136 14.37 -1.08 16.14
C GLU A 136 15.67 -1.82 15.84
N SER A 137 15.69 -2.63 14.77
CA SER A 137 16.91 -3.31 14.33
C SER A 137 18.00 -2.35 13.88
N GLU A 138 17.63 -1.21 13.29
CA GLU A 138 18.59 -0.26 12.71
C GLU A 138 18.99 0.85 13.70
N PHE A 139 18.04 1.38 14.43
CA PHE A 139 18.25 2.56 15.30
C PHE A 139 18.02 2.28 16.80
N GLY A 140 17.59 1.09 17.17
CA GLY A 140 17.21 0.76 18.56
C GLY A 140 18.31 0.91 19.59
N ASP A 141 19.58 0.84 19.17
CA ASP A 141 20.74 1.13 20.04
C ASP A 141 20.94 2.65 20.29
N THR A 142 20.32 3.51 19.47
CA THR A 142 20.48 4.97 19.52
C THR A 142 19.25 5.66 20.08
N THR A 143 18.03 5.18 19.72
CA THR A 143 16.78 5.81 20.11
C THR A 143 15.65 4.80 20.27
N ASP A 144 14.70 5.12 21.15
CA ASP A 144 13.47 4.35 21.30
C ASP A 144 12.55 4.54 20.06
N ILE A 145 11.83 3.47 19.69
CA ILE A 145 10.85 3.49 18.60
C ILE A 145 9.43 3.49 19.19
N GLY A 146 8.70 4.56 18.89
CA GLY A 146 7.32 4.74 19.29
C GLY A 146 6.34 3.95 18.40
N ARG A 147 5.19 3.60 18.97
CA ARG A 147 4.07 2.97 18.27
C ARG A 147 2.79 3.71 18.58
N LEU A 148 2.05 4.06 17.53
CA LEU A 148 0.75 4.73 17.62
C LEU A 148 -0.28 3.94 16.80
N GLY A 149 -0.93 2.98 17.43
CA GLY A 149 -1.88 2.06 16.79
C GLY A 149 -1.96 0.72 17.51
N GLY A 150 -2.96 -0.09 17.20
CA GLY A 150 -3.11 -1.42 17.80
C GLY A 150 -3.26 -1.43 19.33
N GLY A 151 -3.67 -0.31 19.93
CA GLY A 151 -3.76 -0.14 21.40
C GLY A 151 -2.53 0.52 22.03
N ASP A 152 -1.40 0.60 21.34
CA ASP A 152 -0.23 1.37 21.78
C ASP A 152 -0.39 2.86 21.44
N GLN A 153 0.09 3.73 22.35
CA GLN A 153 -0.05 5.19 22.27
C GLN A 153 1.27 5.91 22.56
N ARG A 154 2.38 5.23 22.39
CA ARG A 154 3.71 5.73 22.74
C ARG A 154 4.31 6.56 21.61
N LEU A 155 4.64 7.81 21.91
CA LEU A 155 5.34 8.73 21.01
C LEU A 155 6.81 8.82 21.43
N GLU A 156 7.71 8.57 20.47
CA GLU A 156 9.16 8.61 20.63
C GLU A 156 9.78 9.41 19.47
N PRO A 157 11.07 9.73 19.48
CA PRO A 157 11.73 10.47 18.41
C PRO A 157 11.50 9.89 17.02
N ILE A 158 11.49 8.55 16.91
CA ILE A 158 11.02 7.85 15.71
C ILE A 158 9.74 7.12 16.09
N THR A 159 8.62 7.47 15.47
CA THR A 159 7.32 6.88 15.78
C THR A 159 6.69 6.31 14.52
N VAL A 160 6.20 5.07 14.60
CA VAL A 160 5.37 4.46 13.55
C VAL A 160 3.90 4.55 13.97
N ALA A 161 3.06 5.04 13.08
CA ALA A 161 1.63 5.23 13.33
C ALA A 161 0.78 4.63 12.21
N THR A 162 -0.41 4.08 12.55
CA THR A 162 -1.40 3.81 11.50
C THR A 162 -2.03 5.12 11.01
N TYR A 163 -2.54 5.14 9.75
CA TYR A 163 -3.26 6.32 9.23
C TYR A 163 -4.40 6.76 10.15
N ASP A 164 -5.18 5.81 10.67
CA ASP A 164 -6.28 6.11 11.61
C ASP A 164 -5.77 6.78 12.89
N SER A 165 -4.73 6.24 13.48
CA SER A 165 -4.17 6.76 14.74
C SER A 165 -3.47 8.10 14.55
N ALA A 166 -2.74 8.28 13.45
CA ALA A 166 -2.11 9.55 13.08
C ALA A 166 -3.15 10.64 12.80
N TYR A 167 -4.25 10.30 12.12
CA TYR A 167 -5.36 11.21 11.87
C TYR A 167 -6.02 11.69 13.17
N LEU A 168 -6.32 10.77 14.09
CA LEU A 168 -6.95 11.11 15.36
C LEU A 168 -6.11 12.01 16.28
N ARG A 169 -4.81 12.11 16.01
CA ARG A 169 -3.86 12.91 16.80
C ARG A 169 -3.14 14.00 16.01
N ALA A 170 -3.53 14.22 14.76
CA ALA A 170 -2.80 15.06 13.83
C ALA A 170 -2.55 16.50 14.35
N ASP A 171 -3.52 17.08 15.05
CA ASP A 171 -3.44 18.40 15.66
C ASP A 171 -2.46 18.47 16.85
N GLY A 172 -2.39 17.38 17.64
CA GLY A 172 -1.55 17.30 18.85
C GLY A 172 -0.11 16.87 18.61
N ILE A 173 0.23 16.38 17.39
CA ILE A 173 1.59 15.88 17.06
C ILE A 173 2.23 16.62 15.89
N GLY A 174 1.55 17.61 15.32
CA GLY A 174 1.98 18.26 14.08
C GLY A 174 3.26 19.09 14.17
N ASP A 175 3.73 19.40 15.38
CA ASP A 175 4.97 20.14 15.69
C ASP A 175 6.09 19.25 16.25
N ARG A 176 5.85 17.93 16.38
CA ARG A 176 6.80 17.02 17.04
C ARG A 176 7.89 16.49 16.10
N PHE A 177 7.60 16.39 14.80
CA PHE A 177 8.45 15.69 13.84
C PHE A 177 8.98 16.62 12.75
N GLY A 178 10.26 16.44 12.39
CA GLY A 178 10.91 17.16 11.30
C GLY A 178 10.70 16.49 9.93
N LEU A 179 10.48 15.17 9.93
CA LEU A 179 10.17 14.36 8.75
C LEU A 179 8.86 13.60 8.97
N VAL A 180 8.00 13.56 7.95
CA VAL A 180 6.88 12.62 7.89
C VAL A 180 7.03 11.75 6.65
N VAL A 181 7.07 10.43 6.87
CA VAL A 181 7.09 9.40 5.83
C VAL A 181 5.70 8.79 5.74
N PHE A 182 5.14 8.75 4.54
CA PHE A 182 3.85 8.10 4.26
C PHE A 182 4.10 6.86 3.41
N ASP A 183 4.00 5.69 4.02
CA ASP A 183 4.04 4.44 3.27
C ASP A 183 2.67 4.18 2.66
N GLU A 184 2.66 3.62 1.43
CA GLU A 184 1.47 3.50 0.58
C GLU A 184 0.70 4.83 0.53
N VAL A 185 1.40 5.89 0.15
CA VAL A 185 0.93 7.29 0.22
C VAL A 185 -0.40 7.55 -0.50
N HIS A 186 -0.83 6.67 -1.37
CA HIS A 186 -2.13 6.76 -2.02
C HIS A 186 -3.31 6.74 -1.01
N HIS A 187 -3.13 6.19 0.21
CA HIS A 187 -4.12 6.27 1.29
C HIS A 187 -4.35 7.70 1.77
N LEU A 188 -3.34 8.57 1.71
CA LEU A 188 -3.46 9.98 2.09
C LEU A 188 -4.49 10.73 1.25
N GLY A 189 -4.81 10.25 0.04
CA GLY A 189 -5.88 10.79 -0.80
C GLY A 189 -7.29 10.64 -0.22
N GLY A 190 -7.49 9.81 0.82
CA GLY A 190 -8.76 9.61 1.51
C GLY A 190 -9.22 10.86 2.27
N GLU A 191 -10.55 11.05 2.35
CA GLU A 191 -11.14 12.12 3.15
C GLU A 191 -10.80 11.88 4.63
N GLY A 192 -10.27 12.90 5.32
CA GLY A 192 -9.77 12.80 6.69
C GLY A 192 -8.25 12.60 6.77
N TYR A 193 -7.68 11.59 6.14
CA TYR A 193 -6.23 11.33 6.23
C TYR A 193 -5.34 12.47 5.72
N ARG A 194 -5.86 13.31 4.81
CA ARG A 194 -5.20 14.55 4.36
C ARG A 194 -4.81 15.48 5.50
N ASP A 195 -5.54 15.42 6.61
CA ASP A 195 -5.30 16.28 7.76
C ASP A 195 -4.00 15.89 8.50
N ILE A 196 -3.53 14.65 8.39
CA ILE A 196 -2.21 14.25 8.91
C ILE A 196 -1.12 15.15 8.30
N ALA A 197 -1.17 15.37 6.99
CA ALA A 197 -0.22 16.22 6.30
C ALA A 197 -0.55 17.72 6.43
N ARG A 198 -1.83 18.11 6.47
CA ARG A 198 -2.26 19.50 6.56
C ARG A 198 -1.94 20.14 7.92
N LEU A 199 -2.14 19.38 8.99
CA LEU A 199 -1.94 19.84 10.36
C LEU A 199 -0.47 19.69 10.81
N SER A 200 0.39 19.05 10.04
CA SER A 200 1.81 18.90 10.33
C SER A 200 2.62 20.09 9.82
N ALA A 201 3.50 20.61 10.67
CA ALA A 201 4.50 21.62 10.31
C ALA A 201 5.79 21.03 9.75
N ALA A 202 5.93 19.70 9.68
CA ALA A 202 7.14 19.03 9.21
C ALA A 202 7.62 19.60 7.85
N PRO A 203 8.86 20.07 7.77
CA PRO A 203 9.42 20.61 6.54
C PRO A 203 9.71 19.51 5.52
N ALA A 204 10.17 18.34 5.97
CA ALA A 204 10.49 17.23 5.11
C ALA A 204 9.31 16.24 5.03
N ARG A 205 9.01 15.75 3.82
CA ARG A 205 7.89 14.85 3.55
C ARG A 205 8.24 13.86 2.46
N LEU A 206 8.12 12.59 2.76
CA LEU A 206 8.40 11.51 1.84
C LEU A 206 7.15 10.64 1.65
N GLY A 207 6.63 10.57 0.44
CA GLY A 207 5.60 9.60 0.06
C GLY A 207 6.24 8.40 -0.62
N LEU A 208 5.84 7.20 -0.23
CA LEU A 208 6.27 5.94 -0.84
C LEU A 208 5.03 5.22 -1.39
N THR A 209 5.12 4.73 -2.62
CA THR A 209 4.03 3.93 -3.21
C THR A 209 4.55 3.06 -4.35
N ALA A 210 3.82 2.01 -4.66
CA ALA A 210 4.03 1.24 -5.88
C ALA A 210 3.25 1.81 -7.08
N THR A 211 2.19 2.58 -6.83
CA THR A 211 1.35 3.19 -7.86
C THR A 211 0.81 4.51 -7.35
N PHE A 212 1.19 5.61 -7.99
CA PHE A 212 0.81 6.95 -7.54
C PHE A 212 -0.50 7.44 -8.16
N GLU A 213 -0.70 7.20 -9.45
CA GLU A 213 -1.88 7.68 -10.16
C GLU A 213 -3.15 6.97 -9.71
N ARG A 214 -4.18 7.75 -9.39
CA ARG A 214 -5.49 7.28 -8.95
C ARG A 214 -6.58 7.71 -9.94
N PRO A 215 -7.54 6.81 -10.25
CA PRO A 215 -8.66 7.15 -11.14
C PRO A 215 -9.58 8.26 -10.62
N ASP A 216 -9.59 8.50 -9.31
CA ASP A 216 -10.42 9.52 -8.64
C ASP A 216 -9.75 10.91 -8.57
N GLY A 217 -8.53 11.06 -9.11
CA GLY A 217 -7.77 12.32 -9.10
C GLY A 217 -7.21 12.73 -7.74
N ALA A 218 -7.31 11.89 -6.71
CA ALA A 218 -6.84 12.23 -5.35
C ALA A 218 -5.31 12.42 -5.26
N HIS A 219 -4.55 11.97 -6.27
CA HIS A 219 -3.10 12.21 -6.36
C HIS A 219 -2.73 13.70 -6.47
N GLU A 220 -3.59 14.55 -7.04
CA GLU A 220 -3.34 16.00 -7.13
C GLU A 220 -3.22 16.63 -5.74
N VAL A 221 -4.06 16.19 -4.79
CA VAL A 221 -3.99 16.67 -3.40
C VAL A 221 -2.73 16.16 -2.68
N ILE A 222 -2.31 14.95 -3.00
CA ILE A 222 -1.06 14.39 -2.44
C ILE A 222 0.13 15.21 -2.93
N GLU A 223 0.17 15.55 -4.21
CA GLU A 223 1.22 16.42 -4.78
C GLU A 223 1.24 17.81 -4.12
N GLU A 224 0.08 18.41 -3.87
CA GLU A 224 0.01 19.69 -3.15
C GLU A 224 0.60 19.60 -1.75
N LEU A 225 0.33 18.52 -1.03
CA LEU A 225 0.71 18.36 0.36
C LEU A 225 2.17 17.89 0.55
N LEU A 226 2.66 17.00 -0.30
CA LEU A 226 3.98 16.39 -0.17
C LEU A 226 5.00 16.93 -1.20
N GLY A 227 4.57 17.24 -2.38
CA GLY A 227 5.39 17.53 -3.55
C GLY A 227 5.15 16.52 -4.68
N PRO A 228 5.75 16.74 -5.86
CA PRO A 228 5.56 15.88 -7.04
C PRO A 228 6.19 14.50 -6.86
N VAL A 229 5.93 13.61 -7.83
CA VAL A 229 6.73 12.38 -7.97
C VAL A 229 8.13 12.76 -8.42
N VAL A 230 9.11 12.56 -7.55
CA VAL A 230 10.53 12.94 -7.77
C VAL A 230 11.37 11.80 -8.35
N TYR A 231 10.91 10.56 -8.17
CA TYR A 231 11.55 9.39 -8.72
C TYR A 231 10.54 8.29 -9.05
N ARG A 232 10.71 7.64 -10.20
CA ARG A 232 9.84 6.54 -10.64
C ARG A 232 10.67 5.48 -11.36
N ARG A 233 10.46 4.22 -10.98
CA ARG A 233 10.92 3.03 -11.69
C ARG A 233 9.80 2.00 -11.77
N SER A 234 9.65 1.36 -12.90
CA SER A 234 8.71 0.26 -13.08
C SER A 234 9.30 -1.08 -12.64
N ALA A 235 8.45 -2.10 -12.52
CA ALA A 235 8.93 -3.46 -12.25
C ALA A 235 9.82 -3.98 -13.39
N ASP A 236 9.53 -3.59 -14.64
CA ASP A 236 10.32 -3.97 -15.82
C ASP A 236 11.71 -3.34 -15.81
N ASP A 237 11.84 -2.10 -15.30
CA ASP A 237 13.15 -1.41 -15.19
C ASP A 237 14.07 -2.09 -14.16
N LEU A 238 13.50 -2.81 -13.17
CA LEU A 238 14.23 -3.47 -12.11
C LEU A 238 14.28 -5.00 -12.27
N ALA A 239 13.61 -5.54 -13.29
CA ALA A 239 13.60 -6.97 -13.58
C ALA A 239 14.98 -7.46 -14.00
N GLY A 240 15.37 -8.62 -13.47
CA GLY A 240 16.65 -9.27 -13.81
C GLY A 240 17.86 -8.81 -13.00
N GLU A 241 17.87 -7.56 -12.47
CA GLU A 241 18.96 -7.09 -11.61
C GLU A 241 18.59 -7.07 -10.13
N HIS A 242 17.33 -6.74 -9.82
CA HIS A 242 16.92 -6.44 -8.43
C HIS A 242 15.61 -7.09 -7.98
N LEU A 243 14.78 -7.56 -8.91
CA LEU A 243 13.56 -8.32 -8.62
C LEU A 243 13.75 -9.77 -9.09
N ALA A 244 13.24 -10.71 -8.33
CA ALA A 244 13.25 -12.11 -8.72
C ALA A 244 12.47 -12.30 -10.03
N ASP A 245 13.11 -12.93 -11.02
CA ASP A 245 12.44 -13.36 -12.24
C ASP A 245 11.42 -14.46 -11.89
N TYR A 246 10.18 -14.30 -12.33
CA TYR A 246 9.18 -15.34 -12.24
C TYR A 246 8.49 -15.58 -13.59
N ASP A 247 8.07 -16.81 -13.80
CA ASP A 247 7.34 -17.21 -14.99
C ASP A 247 5.83 -17.13 -14.72
N ILE A 248 5.06 -16.43 -15.56
CA ILE A 248 3.60 -16.41 -15.49
C ILE A 248 3.05 -17.55 -16.37
N LYS A 249 2.28 -18.46 -15.75
CA LYS A 249 1.57 -19.52 -16.43
C LYS A 249 0.05 -19.34 -16.29
N ARG A 250 -0.58 -18.92 -17.37
CA ARG A 250 -2.03 -18.78 -17.43
C ARG A 250 -2.67 -20.08 -17.82
N ILE A 251 -3.68 -20.49 -17.05
CA ILE A 251 -4.49 -21.67 -17.29
C ILE A 251 -5.94 -21.22 -17.43
N GLU A 252 -6.54 -21.50 -18.59
CA GLU A 252 -7.94 -21.21 -18.86
C GLU A 252 -8.79 -22.44 -18.51
N VAL A 253 -9.86 -22.23 -17.76
CA VAL A 253 -10.84 -23.27 -17.38
C VAL A 253 -12.22 -22.87 -17.87
N GLU A 254 -13.04 -23.86 -18.20
CA GLU A 254 -14.43 -23.62 -18.57
C GLU A 254 -15.36 -23.88 -17.39
N LEU A 255 -16.48 -23.17 -17.34
CA LEU A 255 -17.57 -23.47 -16.42
C LEU A 255 -18.18 -24.83 -16.74
N THR A 256 -18.62 -25.58 -15.74
CA THR A 256 -19.51 -26.73 -15.95
C THR A 256 -20.83 -26.28 -16.58
N ALA A 257 -21.62 -27.19 -17.12
CA ALA A 257 -22.89 -26.82 -17.76
C ALA A 257 -23.86 -26.13 -16.77
N GLU A 258 -23.92 -26.60 -15.53
CA GLU A 258 -24.77 -26.05 -14.48
C GLU A 258 -24.27 -24.66 -14.03
N GLU A 259 -22.95 -24.48 -13.85
CA GLU A 259 -22.35 -23.19 -13.51
C GLU A 259 -22.57 -22.18 -14.64
N ARG A 260 -22.48 -22.63 -15.92
CA ARG A 260 -22.69 -21.75 -17.08
C ARG A 260 -24.13 -21.26 -17.13
N GLU A 261 -25.11 -22.16 -16.96
CA GLU A 261 -26.52 -21.76 -16.90
C GLU A 261 -26.78 -20.75 -15.79
N THR A 262 -26.24 -21.00 -14.60
CA THR A 262 -26.37 -20.11 -13.44
C THR A 262 -25.70 -18.76 -13.70
N TYR A 263 -24.49 -18.76 -14.27
CA TYR A 263 -23.75 -17.55 -14.62
C TYR A 263 -24.53 -16.71 -15.65
N GLU A 264 -25.00 -17.33 -16.73
CA GLU A 264 -25.72 -16.64 -17.80
C GLU A 264 -27.05 -16.06 -17.30
N ALA A 265 -27.79 -16.78 -16.47
CA ALA A 265 -29.04 -16.29 -15.87
C ALA A 265 -28.80 -15.04 -15.03
N HIS A 266 -27.79 -15.06 -14.18
CA HIS A 266 -27.46 -13.90 -13.35
C HIS A 266 -26.88 -12.75 -14.17
N GLN A 267 -26.01 -13.04 -15.13
CA GLN A 267 -25.44 -12.03 -16.01
C GLN A 267 -26.53 -11.37 -16.88
N GLY A 268 -27.50 -12.17 -17.37
CA GLY A 268 -28.66 -11.68 -18.11
C GLY A 268 -29.50 -10.72 -17.29
N THR A 269 -29.87 -11.08 -16.06
CA THR A 269 -30.61 -10.17 -15.14
C THR A 269 -29.93 -8.81 -15.00
N PHE A 270 -28.62 -8.78 -14.86
CA PHE A 270 -27.86 -7.53 -14.74
C PHE A 270 -27.83 -6.74 -16.04
N THR A 271 -27.54 -7.39 -17.18
CA THR A 271 -27.45 -6.72 -18.48
C THR A 271 -28.81 -6.19 -18.97
N ASP A 272 -29.88 -6.94 -18.73
CA ASP A 272 -31.25 -6.55 -19.07
C ASP A 272 -31.71 -5.32 -18.29
N TYR A 273 -31.34 -5.23 -16.99
CA TYR A 273 -31.60 -4.03 -16.20
C TYR A 273 -30.85 -2.83 -16.77
N LEU A 274 -29.56 -2.95 -17.08
CA LEU A 274 -28.77 -1.86 -17.66
C LEU A 274 -29.37 -1.39 -19.00
N ALA A 275 -29.79 -2.33 -19.87
CA ALA A 275 -30.40 -2.00 -21.14
C ALA A 275 -31.73 -1.24 -20.98
N ARG A 276 -32.58 -1.64 -20.02
CA ARG A 276 -33.86 -1.00 -19.74
C ARG A 276 -33.71 0.36 -19.04
N SER A 277 -32.76 0.48 -18.13
CA SER A 277 -32.53 1.71 -17.37
C SER A 277 -31.72 2.79 -18.11
N GLY A 278 -31.13 2.43 -19.26
CA GLY A 278 -30.26 3.30 -20.05
C GLY A 278 -28.91 3.63 -19.37
N ILE A 279 -28.58 2.95 -18.28
CA ILE A 279 -27.32 3.16 -17.55
C ILE A 279 -26.17 2.56 -18.35
N GLN A 280 -25.17 3.34 -18.66
CA GLN A 280 -23.95 2.91 -19.31
C GLN A 280 -22.80 2.95 -18.29
N LEU A 281 -22.30 1.80 -17.89
CA LEU A 281 -21.16 1.69 -16.97
C LEU A 281 -19.84 1.95 -17.73
N ARG A 282 -19.43 3.21 -17.82
CA ARG A 282 -18.17 3.65 -18.46
C ARG A 282 -17.10 4.00 -17.44
N SER A 283 -17.50 4.36 -16.23
CA SER A 283 -16.64 4.84 -15.17
C SER A 283 -17.04 4.30 -13.79
N GLY A 284 -16.17 4.45 -12.79
CA GLY A 284 -16.48 4.13 -11.40
C GLY A 284 -17.67 4.94 -10.85
N SER A 285 -17.85 6.19 -11.30
CA SER A 285 -18.97 7.04 -10.90
C SER A 285 -20.33 6.49 -11.38
N ASP A 286 -20.38 5.88 -12.58
CA ASP A 286 -21.61 5.26 -13.08
C ASP A 286 -22.01 4.05 -12.22
N TYR A 287 -21.03 3.32 -11.74
CA TYR A 287 -21.27 2.21 -10.83
C TYR A 287 -21.77 2.71 -9.46
N GLN A 288 -21.20 3.79 -8.92
CA GLN A 288 -21.68 4.40 -7.68
C GLN A 288 -23.11 4.90 -7.79
N GLU A 289 -23.48 5.48 -8.94
CA GLU A 289 -24.86 5.90 -9.21
C GLU A 289 -25.82 4.71 -9.19
N LEU A 290 -25.43 3.58 -9.79
CA LEU A 290 -26.22 2.36 -9.74
C LEU A 290 -26.35 1.83 -8.29
N VAL A 291 -25.28 1.89 -7.49
CA VAL A 291 -25.30 1.52 -6.07
C VAL A 291 -26.25 2.43 -5.29
N LYS A 292 -26.20 3.76 -5.50
CA LYS A 292 -27.14 4.71 -4.86
C LYS A 292 -28.58 4.39 -5.24
N ARG A 293 -28.85 4.14 -6.52
CA ARG A 293 -30.18 3.79 -7.02
C ARG A 293 -30.73 2.52 -6.40
N SER A 294 -29.88 1.52 -6.13
CA SER A 294 -30.27 0.27 -5.48
C SER A 294 -30.82 0.43 -4.06
N GLY A 295 -30.57 1.56 -3.43
CA GLY A 295 -31.14 1.91 -2.12
C GLY A 295 -32.68 2.11 -2.15
N SER A 296 -33.23 2.58 -3.27
CA SER A 296 -34.66 2.91 -3.45
C SER A 296 -35.36 2.11 -4.55
N ASP A 297 -34.59 1.51 -5.48
CA ASP A 297 -35.11 0.75 -6.62
C ASP A 297 -34.83 -0.76 -6.41
N PRO A 298 -35.89 -1.59 -6.18
CA PRO A 298 -35.73 -3.03 -6.00
C PRO A 298 -35.13 -3.76 -7.21
N GLU A 299 -35.41 -3.28 -8.46
CA GLU A 299 -34.86 -3.88 -9.67
C GLU A 299 -33.35 -3.58 -9.79
N ALA A 300 -32.93 -2.36 -9.45
CA ALA A 300 -31.51 -2.00 -9.37
C ALA A 300 -30.76 -2.87 -8.34
N ARG A 301 -31.39 -3.10 -7.20
CA ARG A 301 -30.83 -3.99 -6.15
C ARG A 301 -30.68 -5.41 -6.64
N GLU A 302 -31.72 -5.98 -7.26
CA GLU A 302 -31.66 -7.35 -7.79
C GLU A 302 -30.59 -7.46 -8.90
N ALA A 303 -30.47 -6.47 -9.77
CA ALA A 303 -29.44 -6.43 -10.80
C ALA A 303 -28.02 -6.42 -10.20
N LEU A 304 -27.78 -5.65 -9.15
CA LEU A 304 -26.49 -5.65 -8.44
C LEU A 304 -26.20 -6.99 -7.76
N LEU A 305 -27.19 -7.58 -7.10
CA LEU A 305 -27.06 -8.90 -6.47
C LEU A 305 -26.80 -9.98 -7.52
N ALA A 306 -27.49 -9.93 -8.66
CA ALA A 306 -27.26 -10.84 -9.78
C ALA A 306 -25.82 -10.72 -10.32
N LYS A 307 -25.31 -9.49 -10.48
CA LYS A 307 -23.90 -9.26 -10.85
C LYS A 307 -22.93 -9.90 -9.85
N GLN A 308 -23.19 -9.77 -8.55
CA GLN A 308 -22.35 -10.37 -7.50
C GLN A 308 -22.42 -11.91 -7.55
N ARG A 309 -23.61 -12.47 -7.74
CA ARG A 309 -23.80 -13.92 -7.88
C ARG A 309 -23.09 -14.47 -9.12
N ALA A 310 -23.24 -13.82 -10.29
CA ALA A 310 -22.52 -14.19 -11.51
C ALA A 310 -21.00 -14.16 -11.29
N ARG A 311 -20.51 -13.11 -10.59
CA ARG A 311 -19.08 -13.01 -10.24
C ARG A 311 -18.64 -14.16 -9.33
N LYS A 312 -19.45 -14.53 -8.34
CA LYS A 312 -19.13 -15.63 -7.41
C LYS A 312 -19.03 -16.97 -8.17
N VAL A 313 -19.95 -17.28 -9.08
CA VAL A 313 -19.90 -18.50 -9.92
C VAL A 313 -18.62 -18.54 -10.74
N MET A 314 -18.32 -17.46 -11.45
CA MET A 314 -17.13 -17.36 -12.30
C MET A 314 -15.81 -17.50 -11.51
N MET A 315 -15.74 -16.90 -10.33
CA MET A 315 -14.52 -16.88 -9.52
C MET A 315 -14.28 -18.21 -8.79
N ASN A 316 -15.34 -18.92 -8.43
CA ASN A 316 -15.29 -20.16 -7.66
C ASN A 316 -15.57 -21.42 -8.52
N ALA A 317 -15.34 -21.35 -9.83
CA ALA A 317 -15.60 -22.47 -10.74
C ALA A 317 -14.92 -23.77 -10.27
N ASP A 318 -15.66 -24.88 -10.26
CA ASP A 318 -15.21 -26.20 -9.79
C ASP A 318 -13.92 -26.67 -10.46
N ARG A 319 -13.78 -26.39 -11.75
CA ARG A 319 -12.57 -26.75 -12.50
C ARG A 319 -11.31 -26.02 -12.04
N LYS A 320 -11.43 -24.85 -11.40
CA LYS A 320 -10.28 -24.18 -10.78
C LYS A 320 -9.70 -24.99 -9.63
N VAL A 321 -10.57 -25.66 -8.87
CA VAL A 321 -10.17 -26.53 -7.76
C VAL A 321 -9.47 -27.78 -8.26
N GLU A 322 -9.91 -28.34 -9.40
CA GLU A 322 -9.24 -29.47 -10.06
C GLU A 322 -7.84 -29.07 -10.56
N VAL A 323 -7.74 -27.93 -11.23
CA VAL A 323 -6.43 -27.39 -11.68
C VAL A 323 -5.50 -27.12 -10.48
N LEU A 324 -6.04 -26.60 -9.38
CA LEU A 324 -5.25 -26.42 -8.16
C LEU A 324 -4.71 -27.76 -7.65
N ALA A 325 -5.52 -28.83 -7.63
CA ALA A 325 -5.07 -30.16 -7.22
C ALA A 325 -3.89 -30.66 -8.06
N ASP A 326 -3.97 -30.43 -9.38
CA ASP A 326 -2.87 -30.79 -10.31
C ASP A 326 -1.60 -29.97 -10.05
N ILE A 327 -1.73 -28.65 -9.81
CA ILE A 327 -0.59 -27.78 -9.48
C ILE A 327 0.05 -28.24 -8.17
N LEU A 328 -0.75 -28.49 -7.12
CA LEU A 328 -0.27 -28.98 -5.83
C LEU A 328 0.44 -30.36 -5.95
N GLY A 329 -0.04 -31.19 -6.86
CA GLY A 329 0.54 -32.50 -7.18
C GLY A 329 1.91 -32.41 -7.88
N ARG A 330 2.08 -31.42 -8.77
CA ARG A 330 3.34 -31.18 -9.49
C ARG A 330 4.41 -30.51 -8.63
N HIS A 331 4.00 -29.67 -7.68
CA HIS A 331 4.85 -28.85 -6.85
C HIS A 331 4.91 -29.34 -5.38
N ARG A 332 5.19 -30.65 -5.20
CA ARG A 332 5.15 -31.28 -3.86
C ARG A 332 6.22 -30.75 -2.90
N GLU A 333 7.36 -30.35 -3.43
CA GLU A 333 8.52 -29.90 -2.66
C GLU A 333 8.67 -28.37 -2.62
N ASP A 334 7.73 -27.67 -3.26
CA ASP A 334 7.75 -26.22 -3.32
C ASP A 334 6.88 -25.58 -2.24
N ARG A 335 7.25 -24.38 -1.85
CA ARG A 335 6.40 -23.53 -0.99
C ARG A 335 5.37 -22.82 -1.84
N ILE A 336 4.09 -23.05 -1.57
CA ILE A 336 2.98 -22.60 -2.40
C ILE A 336 2.06 -21.70 -1.60
N ILE A 337 1.71 -20.54 -2.18
CA ILE A 337 0.63 -19.69 -1.68
C ILE A 337 -0.49 -19.69 -2.70
N VAL A 338 -1.71 -19.96 -2.23
CA VAL A 338 -2.92 -19.94 -3.03
C VAL A 338 -3.75 -18.73 -2.67
N PHE A 339 -4.13 -17.93 -3.66
CA PHE A 339 -4.95 -16.72 -3.48
C PHE A 339 -6.34 -16.90 -4.10
N THR A 340 -7.37 -16.47 -3.38
CA THR A 340 -8.75 -16.40 -3.85
C THR A 340 -9.46 -15.15 -3.32
N ALA A 341 -10.50 -14.69 -4.03
CA ALA A 341 -11.27 -13.51 -3.66
C ALA A 341 -12.33 -13.78 -2.58
N TYR A 342 -12.67 -15.03 -2.32
CA TYR A 342 -13.80 -15.40 -1.47
C TYR A 342 -13.40 -16.29 -0.30
N THR A 343 -13.78 -15.87 0.90
CA THR A 343 -13.53 -16.59 2.16
C THR A 343 -14.12 -18.01 2.17
N ASP A 344 -15.31 -18.21 1.58
CA ASP A 344 -15.94 -19.52 1.48
C ASP A 344 -15.01 -20.52 0.74
N LEU A 345 -14.42 -20.08 -0.38
CA LEU A 345 -13.49 -20.91 -1.16
C LEU A 345 -12.19 -21.19 -0.38
N VAL A 346 -11.71 -20.24 0.42
CA VAL A 346 -10.55 -20.48 1.30
C VAL A 346 -10.80 -21.65 2.23
N TYR A 347 -11.94 -21.66 2.92
CA TYR A 347 -12.27 -22.75 3.86
C TYR A 347 -12.52 -24.08 3.17
N GLU A 348 -13.12 -24.07 1.97
CA GLU A 348 -13.27 -25.28 1.16
C GLU A 348 -11.91 -25.87 0.78
N LEU A 349 -11.01 -25.04 0.24
CA LEU A 349 -9.65 -25.47 -0.14
C LEU A 349 -8.83 -25.92 1.07
N ALA A 350 -8.95 -25.20 2.18
CA ALA A 350 -8.28 -25.55 3.43
C ALA A 350 -8.70 -26.94 3.92
N SER A 351 -9.98 -27.23 3.92
CA SER A 351 -10.53 -28.54 4.31
C SER A 351 -10.14 -29.64 3.33
N ARG A 352 -10.26 -29.38 2.02
CA ARG A 352 -10.01 -30.39 0.96
C ARG A 352 -8.55 -30.78 0.85
N PHE A 353 -7.63 -29.82 0.99
CA PHE A 353 -6.20 -30.02 0.79
C PHE A 353 -5.40 -30.02 2.10
N LEU A 354 -6.04 -29.85 3.24
CA LEU A 354 -5.42 -29.75 4.57
C LEU A 354 -4.34 -28.65 4.62
N ILE A 355 -4.70 -27.46 4.14
CA ILE A 355 -3.83 -26.31 4.02
C ILE A 355 -4.31 -25.24 5.02
N PRO A 356 -3.43 -24.60 5.81
CA PRO A 356 -3.81 -23.52 6.72
C PRO A 356 -4.48 -22.36 5.98
N PRO A 357 -5.68 -21.89 6.42
CA PRO A 357 -6.38 -20.76 5.84
C PRO A 357 -5.96 -19.43 6.48
N ILE A 358 -5.90 -18.37 5.68
CA ILE A 358 -5.78 -16.98 6.15
C ILE A 358 -6.91 -16.17 5.53
N THR A 359 -7.76 -15.59 6.38
CA THR A 359 -8.88 -14.74 5.98
C THR A 359 -8.89 -13.45 6.81
N ASN A 360 -9.80 -12.53 6.50
CA ASN A 360 -10.04 -11.35 7.35
C ASN A 360 -10.56 -11.71 8.76
N GLU A 361 -11.10 -12.90 8.95
CA GLU A 361 -11.57 -13.41 10.23
C GLU A 361 -10.45 -14.05 11.05
N THR A 362 -9.29 -14.33 10.44
CA THR A 362 -8.13 -14.91 11.12
C THR A 362 -7.51 -13.88 12.05
N PRO A 363 -7.45 -14.13 13.37
CA PRO A 363 -6.80 -13.23 14.33
C PRO A 363 -5.35 -12.91 13.95
N ALA A 364 -4.87 -11.72 14.30
CA ALA A 364 -3.55 -11.25 13.89
C ALA A 364 -2.40 -12.13 14.43
N ASP A 365 -2.53 -12.64 15.64
CA ASP A 365 -1.61 -13.57 16.28
C ASP A 365 -1.57 -14.94 15.58
N GLU A 366 -2.74 -15.50 15.24
CA GLU A 366 -2.86 -16.74 14.48
C GLU A 366 -2.30 -16.59 13.07
N ARG A 367 -2.60 -15.48 12.39
CA ARG A 367 -2.04 -15.16 11.07
C ARG A 367 -0.53 -15.12 11.11
N ARG A 368 0.05 -14.44 12.09
CA ARG A 368 1.50 -14.35 12.29
C ARG A 368 2.10 -15.74 12.53
N GLU A 369 1.46 -16.58 13.34
CA GLU A 369 1.92 -17.93 13.58
C GLU A 369 1.91 -18.79 12.30
N ILE A 370 0.85 -18.73 11.50
CA ILE A 370 0.75 -19.45 10.21
C ILE A 370 1.87 -19.02 9.27
N LEU A 371 2.11 -17.72 9.12
CA LEU A 371 3.15 -17.17 8.24
C LEU A 371 4.55 -17.51 8.75
N ASP A 372 4.79 -17.49 10.05
CA ASP A 372 6.06 -17.91 10.65
C ASP A 372 6.35 -19.40 10.46
N ARG A 373 5.34 -20.25 10.59
CA ARG A 373 5.45 -21.69 10.30
C ARG A 373 5.71 -21.93 8.82
N PHE A 374 5.10 -21.15 7.94
CA PHE A 374 5.37 -21.20 6.51
C PHE A 374 6.80 -20.72 6.21
N ARG A 375 7.28 -19.62 6.83
CA ARG A 375 8.64 -19.10 6.69
C ARG A 375 9.70 -20.14 7.10
N ARG A 376 9.46 -20.85 8.20
CA ARG A 376 10.36 -21.90 8.72
C ARG A 376 10.21 -23.24 7.99
N GLY A 377 9.30 -23.35 7.01
CA GLY A 377 9.07 -24.59 6.24
C GLY A 377 8.28 -25.67 6.98
N ALA A 378 7.70 -25.36 8.17
CA ALA A 378 6.80 -26.27 8.87
C ALA A 378 5.46 -26.43 8.12
N TYR A 379 5.03 -25.39 7.41
CA TYR A 379 3.99 -25.44 6.39
C TYR A 379 4.62 -25.20 5.01
N SER A 380 4.33 -26.06 4.05
CA SER A 380 4.75 -25.87 2.65
C SER A 380 3.66 -25.17 1.81
N ARG A 381 2.46 -25.03 2.34
CA ARG A 381 1.29 -24.50 1.61
C ARG A 381 0.43 -23.66 2.54
N VAL A 382 -0.11 -22.56 1.98
CA VAL A 382 -1.08 -21.68 2.65
C VAL A 382 -2.11 -21.23 1.63
N VAL A 383 -3.37 -21.10 2.04
CA VAL A 383 -4.43 -20.51 1.21
C VAL A 383 -4.93 -19.24 1.87
N ALA A 384 -5.05 -18.15 1.08
CA ALA A 384 -5.44 -16.85 1.60
C ALA A 384 -6.57 -16.23 0.77
N ALA A 385 -7.52 -15.58 1.47
CA ALA A 385 -8.36 -14.57 0.85
C ALA A 385 -7.53 -13.29 0.64
N ASN A 386 -8.07 -12.28 -0.04
CA ASN A 386 -7.46 -10.97 -0.34
C ASN A 386 -6.72 -10.27 0.84
N VAL A 387 -6.69 -10.88 2.00
CA VAL A 387 -6.12 -10.36 3.26
C VAL A 387 -4.60 -10.16 3.22
N LEU A 388 -3.92 -10.78 2.27
CA LEU A 388 -2.47 -10.58 2.06
C LEU A 388 -2.19 -9.39 1.11
N ASP A 389 -3.21 -8.65 0.73
CA ASP A 389 -3.11 -7.58 -0.27
C ASP A 389 -2.41 -6.32 0.25
N GLU A 390 -2.50 -6.01 1.56
CA GLU A 390 -1.87 -4.81 2.13
C GLU A 390 -1.09 -5.12 3.40
N GLY A 391 0.23 -4.93 3.32
CA GLY A 391 1.08 -4.82 4.49
C GLY A 391 1.48 -6.09 5.20
N VAL A 392 1.13 -7.26 4.69
CA VAL A 392 1.60 -8.53 5.28
C VAL A 392 2.91 -8.92 4.64
N ASP A 393 3.97 -9.08 5.45
CA ASP A 393 5.23 -9.69 5.01
C ASP A 393 5.00 -11.18 4.75
N VAL A 394 4.66 -11.48 3.49
CA VAL A 394 4.42 -12.86 3.07
C VAL A 394 5.76 -13.55 2.87
N PRO A 395 6.02 -14.65 3.58
CA PRO A 395 7.28 -15.36 3.43
C PRO A 395 7.51 -15.88 2.02
N ASP A 396 8.76 -15.99 1.62
CA ASP A 396 9.18 -16.43 0.30
C ASP A 396 8.50 -17.72 -0.14
N ALA A 397 7.76 -17.67 -1.23
CA ALA A 397 7.17 -18.82 -1.91
C ALA A 397 7.83 -19.05 -3.27
N ASN A 398 7.91 -20.29 -3.70
CA ASN A 398 8.42 -20.63 -5.03
C ASN A 398 7.29 -20.60 -6.07
N VAL A 399 6.07 -20.86 -5.62
CA VAL A 399 4.88 -20.95 -6.46
C VAL A 399 3.76 -20.13 -5.84
N ALA A 400 3.15 -19.27 -6.64
CA ALA A 400 1.89 -18.62 -6.29
C ALA A 400 0.79 -19.10 -7.26
N VAL A 401 -0.40 -19.33 -6.72
CA VAL A 401 -1.57 -19.72 -7.51
C VAL A 401 -2.70 -18.74 -7.26
N VAL A 402 -3.15 -18.08 -8.30
CA VAL A 402 -4.28 -17.15 -8.27
C VAL A 402 -5.49 -17.83 -8.88
N LEU A 403 -6.43 -18.19 -8.05
CA LEU A 403 -7.71 -18.78 -8.51
C LEU A 403 -8.74 -17.73 -8.83
N SER A 404 -8.68 -16.58 -8.12
CA SER A 404 -9.53 -15.43 -8.40
C SER A 404 -8.91 -14.19 -7.78
N GLY A 405 -8.94 -13.06 -8.48
CA GLY A 405 -8.40 -11.78 -8.02
C GLY A 405 -9.46 -10.66 -8.05
N SER A 406 -9.47 -9.81 -7.01
CA SER A 406 -10.18 -8.53 -7.02
C SER A 406 -9.12 -7.44 -7.07
N GLY A 407 -9.12 -6.62 -8.10
CA GLY A 407 -8.18 -5.51 -8.21
C GLY A 407 -7.60 -5.37 -9.60
N SER A 408 -6.78 -4.35 -9.82
CA SER A 408 -6.00 -4.26 -11.03
C SER A 408 -4.92 -5.36 -10.99
N GLU A 409 -4.80 -6.13 -12.07
CA GLU A 409 -3.80 -7.20 -12.20
C GLU A 409 -2.38 -6.68 -11.94
N ARG A 410 -2.16 -5.43 -12.29
CA ARG A 410 -0.87 -4.75 -12.09
C ARG A 410 -0.50 -4.64 -10.61
N GLU A 411 -1.44 -4.26 -9.76
CA GLU A 411 -1.23 -4.21 -8.30
C GLU A 411 -1.02 -5.61 -7.71
N PHE A 412 -1.83 -6.56 -8.15
CA PHE A 412 -1.74 -7.94 -7.69
C PHE A 412 -0.42 -8.61 -8.13
N THR A 413 -0.02 -8.44 -9.39
CA THR A 413 1.24 -8.96 -9.93
C THR A 413 2.45 -8.31 -9.26
N GLN A 414 2.38 -7.01 -8.98
CA GLN A 414 3.42 -6.30 -8.24
C GLN A 414 3.53 -6.77 -6.79
N ARG A 415 2.41 -7.07 -6.13
CA ARG A 415 2.37 -7.63 -4.77
C ARG A 415 2.92 -9.05 -4.72
N LEU A 416 2.64 -9.87 -5.73
CA LEU A 416 3.21 -11.22 -5.85
C LEU A 416 4.72 -11.23 -6.07
N GLY A 417 5.31 -10.20 -6.66
CA GLY A 417 6.75 -10.04 -6.77
C GLY A 417 7.47 -9.95 -5.42
N ARG A 418 6.75 -9.66 -4.32
CA ARG A 418 7.30 -9.75 -2.94
C ARG A 418 7.33 -11.18 -2.43
N VAL A 419 6.38 -12.00 -2.86
CA VAL A 419 6.13 -13.34 -2.35
C VAL A 419 6.96 -14.37 -3.10
N LEU A 420 7.16 -14.14 -4.41
CA LEU A 420 7.83 -15.08 -5.28
C LEU A 420 9.33 -14.88 -5.25
N ARG A 421 10.04 -15.83 -4.64
CA ARG A 421 11.51 -15.91 -4.69
C ARG A 421 11.97 -17.23 -5.26
N PRO A 422 13.04 -17.22 -6.10
CA PRO A 422 13.65 -18.46 -6.58
C PRO A 422 14.07 -19.34 -5.41
N LYS A 423 13.95 -20.67 -5.59
CA LYS A 423 14.54 -21.62 -4.65
C LYS A 423 16.05 -21.37 -4.59
N ALA A 424 16.61 -21.11 -3.41
CA ALA A 424 18.04 -20.97 -3.25
C ALA A 424 18.71 -22.24 -3.81
N LEU A 425 19.57 -22.09 -4.79
CA LEU A 425 20.36 -23.17 -5.37
C LEU A 425 21.23 -23.77 -4.23
N GLY A 426 20.81 -24.87 -3.65
CA GLY A 426 21.75 -25.79 -3.04
C GLY A 426 22.76 -26.20 -4.12
N ALA A 427 24.03 -26.43 -3.75
CA ALA A 427 25.16 -26.65 -4.64
C ALA A 427 24.75 -27.30 -5.99
N VAL A 428 25.07 -26.58 -7.08
CA VAL A 428 24.75 -27.00 -8.44
C VAL A 428 25.29 -28.41 -8.63
N ASP A 429 24.41 -29.38 -8.91
CA ASP A 429 24.79 -30.69 -9.39
C ASP A 429 25.28 -30.52 -10.84
N PRO A 430 26.58 -30.73 -11.13
CA PRO A 430 27.12 -30.51 -12.47
C PRO A 430 26.57 -31.47 -13.52
N ASP A 431 25.86 -32.53 -13.14
CA ASP A 431 25.32 -33.56 -14.03
C ASP A 431 23.79 -33.45 -14.22
N ALA A 432 23.15 -32.37 -13.80
CA ALA A 432 21.70 -32.16 -13.97
C ALA A 432 21.37 -31.91 -15.44
N ASP A 433 20.40 -32.67 -15.96
CA ASP A 433 19.85 -32.58 -17.31
C ASP A 433 19.38 -31.12 -17.62
N PRO A 434 19.96 -30.42 -18.60
CA PRO A 434 19.61 -29.04 -18.94
C PRO A 434 18.16 -28.85 -19.39
N THR A 435 17.43 -29.93 -19.70
CA THR A 435 16.01 -29.87 -20.03
C THR A 435 15.09 -29.92 -18.81
N ARG A 436 15.61 -30.30 -17.64
CA ARG A 436 14.86 -30.40 -16.38
C ARG A 436 14.94 -29.19 -15.48
N SER A 437 15.80 -28.26 -15.76
CA SER A 437 16.07 -27.16 -14.85
C SER A 437 16.29 -25.85 -15.59
N ARG A 438 15.23 -25.08 -15.78
CA ARG A 438 15.29 -23.67 -15.42
C ARG A 438 15.17 -23.59 -13.90
N ALA A 439 16.07 -24.26 -13.20
CA ALA A 439 16.14 -24.29 -11.75
C ALA A 439 16.40 -22.86 -11.27
N GLY A 440 15.49 -22.32 -10.51
CA GLY A 440 15.64 -21.08 -9.80
C GLY A 440 14.57 -20.00 -10.04
N ARG A 441 13.66 -20.14 -11.03
CA ARG A 441 12.60 -19.15 -11.23
C ARG A 441 11.36 -19.48 -10.40
N ALA A 442 10.80 -18.46 -9.78
CA ALA A 442 9.50 -18.58 -9.15
C ALA A 442 8.39 -18.68 -10.23
N ILE A 443 7.26 -19.30 -9.92
CA ILE A 443 6.16 -19.50 -10.87
C ILE A 443 4.87 -18.91 -10.32
N LEU A 444 4.22 -18.09 -11.13
CA LEU A 444 2.87 -17.61 -10.91
C LEU A 444 1.90 -18.35 -11.82
N TYR A 445 0.95 -19.09 -11.25
CA TYR A 445 -0.18 -19.64 -11.96
C TYR A 445 -1.39 -18.71 -11.84
N GLU A 446 -1.90 -18.24 -12.98
CA GLU A 446 -3.15 -17.49 -13.07
C GLU A 446 -4.22 -18.40 -13.66
N VAL A 447 -5.24 -18.77 -12.88
CA VAL A 447 -6.33 -19.64 -13.32
C VAL A 447 -7.56 -18.79 -13.62
N VAL A 448 -7.93 -18.70 -14.89
CA VAL A 448 -8.97 -17.79 -15.40
C VAL A 448 -10.11 -18.57 -16.01
N THR A 449 -11.35 -18.18 -15.73
CA THR A 449 -12.53 -18.79 -16.32
C THR A 449 -12.81 -18.20 -17.71
N SER A 450 -12.71 -19.04 -18.76
CA SER A 450 -12.93 -18.66 -20.15
C SER A 450 -14.39 -18.28 -20.42
N GLU A 451 -14.62 -17.49 -21.48
CA GLU A 451 -15.93 -17.00 -21.93
C GLU A 451 -16.74 -16.25 -20.88
N THR A 452 -16.05 -15.63 -19.89
CA THR A 452 -16.66 -14.84 -18.82
C THR A 452 -16.12 -13.40 -18.80
N ALA A 453 -16.62 -12.62 -17.84
CA ALA A 453 -16.09 -11.28 -17.59
C ALA A 453 -14.61 -11.30 -17.14
N GLU A 454 -14.16 -12.37 -16.48
CA GLU A 454 -12.77 -12.55 -16.02
C GLU A 454 -11.81 -12.62 -17.20
N GLU A 455 -12.13 -13.39 -18.23
CA GLU A 455 -11.32 -13.49 -19.45
C GLU A 455 -11.23 -12.13 -20.17
N ARG A 456 -12.35 -11.41 -20.30
CA ARG A 456 -12.39 -10.08 -20.95
C ARG A 456 -11.51 -9.05 -20.24
N VAL A 457 -11.51 -9.08 -18.92
CA VAL A 457 -10.64 -8.22 -18.11
C VAL A 457 -9.18 -8.61 -18.31
N SER A 458 -8.86 -9.89 -18.25
CA SER A 458 -7.52 -10.42 -18.40
C SER A 458 -6.94 -10.18 -19.82
N ARG A 459 -7.76 -10.20 -20.89
CA ARG A 459 -7.33 -9.86 -22.27
C ARG A 459 -7.03 -8.38 -22.48
N ARG A 460 -7.70 -7.46 -21.74
CA ARG A 460 -7.43 -6.01 -21.82
C ARG A 460 -6.13 -5.58 -21.13
N ARG A 461 -5.52 -6.49 -20.42
CA ARG A 461 -4.33 -6.31 -19.60
C ARG A 461 -3.03 -6.68 -20.34
N ARG A 462 -3.14 -7.12 -21.59
CA ARG A 462 -2.05 -7.27 -22.56
C ARG A 462 -1.92 -5.97 -23.37
#